data_6136bf3159d1b19dda5b4ba8a58f9ae4
#
_entry.id   6136bf3159d1b19dda5b4ba8a58f9ae4
#
_cell.length_a   1.000
_cell.length_b   1.000
_cell.length_c   1.000
_cell.angle_alpha   90.00
_cell.angle_beta   90.00
_cell.angle_gamma   90.00
#
_symmetry.space_group_name_H-M   'P 1'
#
loop_
_entity.id
_entity.type
_entity.pdbx_description
1 polymer ?
#
loop_
_entity_poly.entity_id
_entity_poly.type
_entity_poly.pdbx_seq_one_letter_code
_entity_poly.pdbx_strand_id
1 'polypeptide(L)'
;MRSTSASGWRRRTARARSSRSRRSSDLKGALRPLNWGWICVIAGPIEQKQTIFLVVGLVACAIVSLPSYRYFAVLAWPAYLGAIGLLVFLLLPFVPESIVKPRNGARGWIDLGFMDLQPAELAKIAYTLAVASYLRARRGSTRTFLGLVAPGVLTFVPIGLMIKQPDLGSAMLFAPALLAMLVVAGARLGHLFLIVALAAMAAPAVYPMLESHQKQRIIGYVGQLRGDRSTASDINFQAFTAQSLVGAGGVSGQPDAKARALVHFNHLPERHNDMIFAVIVCRHGQRGGLMTLGLYGLWVLGALLTAWVSADRFGRILIVGLVAFVAAQVFVNVGMNIGVLPIIGITLPFVSYGGSSLVTVWIMTGLVLNVGLHRTGGPVRRSGGYPDDND
;
A
#
# COMPACT_ATOMS: atom_id res chain seq x y z
N MET A 1 46.71 54.56 -32.37
CA MET A 1 46.68 54.52 -30.89
C MET A 1 45.24 54.28 -30.42
N ARG A 2 45.08 53.26 -29.48
CA ARG A 2 43.92 52.99 -28.66
C ARG A 2 42.65 52.42 -29.31
N SER A 3 42.52 51.05 -29.34
CA SER A 3 41.23 50.36 -29.36
C SER A 3 41.32 48.98 -28.70
N THR A 4 41.83 48.84 -27.45
CA THR A 4 42.01 47.53 -26.77
C THR A 4 41.36 47.42 -25.38
N SER A 5 40.47 48.33 -24.96
CA SER A 5 39.93 48.30 -23.57
C SER A 5 38.47 47.77 -23.41
N ALA A 6 37.70 47.67 -24.49
CA ALA A 6 36.27 47.30 -24.37
C ALA A 6 35.99 45.77 -24.34
N SER A 7 36.90 44.96 -24.90
CA SER A 7 36.72 43.50 -25.00
C SER A 7 37.02 42.75 -23.68
N GLY A 8 37.91 43.29 -22.85
CA GLY A 8 38.28 42.70 -21.55
C GLY A 8 37.20 42.81 -20.49
N TRP A 9 36.42 43.91 -20.54
CA TRP A 9 35.34 44.17 -19.56
C TRP A 9 34.12 43.26 -19.79
N ARG A 10 33.74 43.02 -21.04
CA ARG A 10 32.62 42.12 -21.40
C ARG A 10 32.93 40.66 -21.06
N ARG A 11 34.16 40.22 -21.16
CA ARG A 11 34.54 38.84 -20.77
C ARG A 11 34.54 38.61 -19.24
N ARG A 12 34.89 39.64 -18.44
CA ARG A 12 34.84 39.56 -16.97
C ARG A 12 33.40 39.54 -16.43
N THR A 13 32.49 40.33 -17.01
CA THR A 13 31.08 40.33 -16.59
C THR A 13 30.33 39.09 -17.04
N ALA A 14 30.67 38.47 -18.16
CA ALA A 14 30.11 37.20 -18.60
C ALA A 14 30.57 36.03 -17.71
N ARG A 15 31.85 36.01 -17.28
CA ARG A 15 32.37 35.00 -16.33
C ARG A 15 31.75 35.15 -14.95
N ALA A 16 31.54 36.37 -14.45
CA ALA A 16 30.89 36.62 -13.16
C ALA A 16 29.40 36.25 -13.15
N ARG A 17 28.69 36.42 -14.28
CA ARG A 17 27.30 35.96 -14.43
C ARG A 17 27.21 34.45 -14.51
N SER A 18 28.11 33.76 -15.21
CA SER A 18 28.12 32.28 -15.27
C SER A 18 28.48 31.63 -13.95
N SER A 19 29.38 32.22 -13.15
CA SER A 19 29.71 31.75 -11.81
C SER A 19 28.59 31.96 -10.79
N ARG A 20 27.81 33.04 -10.90
CA ARG A 20 26.61 33.28 -10.08
C ARG A 20 25.47 32.35 -10.43
N SER A 21 25.26 32.06 -11.72
CA SER A 21 24.23 31.08 -12.12
C SER A 21 24.56 29.67 -11.70
N ARG A 22 25.83 29.26 -11.76
CA ARG A 22 26.28 27.97 -11.23
C ARG A 22 26.15 27.87 -9.70
N ARG A 23 26.53 28.93 -8.95
CA ARG A 23 26.31 28.94 -7.49
C ARG A 23 24.83 28.88 -7.08
N SER A 24 23.94 29.52 -7.84
CA SER A 24 22.49 29.46 -7.55
C SER A 24 21.88 28.11 -7.89
N SER A 25 22.40 27.39 -8.89
CA SER A 25 22.01 26.03 -9.20
C SER A 25 22.54 25.01 -8.17
N ASP A 26 23.76 25.25 -7.67
CA ASP A 26 24.37 24.41 -6.63
C ASP A 26 23.72 24.60 -5.25
N LEU A 27 23.29 25.83 -4.91
CA LEU A 27 22.54 26.09 -3.68
C LEU A 27 21.09 25.53 -3.75
N LYS A 28 20.45 25.55 -4.91
CA LYS A 28 19.16 24.88 -5.11
C LYS A 28 19.28 23.34 -5.07
N GLY A 29 20.46 22.81 -5.41
CA GLY A 29 20.78 21.38 -5.26
C GLY A 29 21.03 20.97 -3.80
N ALA A 30 21.64 21.84 -2.99
CA ALA A 30 21.99 21.57 -1.59
C ALA A 30 20.81 21.69 -0.61
N LEU A 31 19.74 22.41 -1.00
CA LEU A 31 18.51 22.56 -0.19
C LEU A 31 17.42 21.54 -0.53
N ARG A 32 17.74 20.47 -1.27
CA ARG A 32 16.77 19.39 -1.49
C ARG A 32 16.61 18.61 -0.18
N PRO A 33 15.38 18.53 0.37
CA PRO A 33 15.15 17.77 1.59
C PRO A 33 15.59 16.30 1.39
N LEU A 34 16.35 15.80 2.36
CA LEU A 34 17.07 14.52 2.36
C LEU A 34 16.21 13.24 2.12
N ASN A 35 14.89 13.36 2.16
CA ASN A 35 13.98 12.19 2.20
C ASN A 35 13.39 11.72 0.88
N TRP A 36 13.60 12.42 -0.23
CA TRP A 36 12.93 12.11 -1.50
C TRP A 36 13.86 11.53 -2.57
N GLY A 37 15.06 11.15 -2.19
CA GLY A 37 16.05 10.54 -3.09
C GLY A 37 15.54 9.33 -3.86
N TRP A 38 14.56 8.62 -3.34
CA TRP A 38 13.93 7.46 -3.98
C TRP A 38 13.04 7.83 -5.15
N ILE A 39 12.32 8.94 -5.06
CA ILE A 39 11.38 9.45 -6.07
C ILE A 39 12.07 10.38 -7.07
N CYS A 40 13.20 10.98 -6.71
CA CYS A 40 13.96 11.90 -7.58
C CYS A 40 14.51 11.29 -8.88
N VAL A 41 14.46 9.98 -9.07
CA VAL A 41 14.75 9.37 -10.39
C VAL A 41 13.75 9.84 -11.45
N ILE A 42 12.64 10.41 -11.03
CA ILE A 42 11.44 10.65 -11.82
C ILE A 42 10.99 12.13 -11.75
N ALA A 43 11.91 13.04 -11.48
CA ALA A 43 11.66 14.46 -11.20
C ALA A 43 10.57 15.16 -12.06
N GLY A 44 9.81 16.05 -11.42
CA GLY A 44 8.82 16.90 -12.08
C GLY A 44 7.60 17.18 -11.20
N PRO A 45 6.45 17.50 -11.79
CA PRO A 45 5.21 17.83 -11.06
C PRO A 45 4.71 16.70 -10.13
N ILE A 46 5.18 15.47 -10.31
CA ILE A 46 4.89 14.29 -9.47
C ILE A 46 5.46 14.48 -8.06
N GLU A 47 6.67 15.05 -7.92
CA GLU A 47 7.29 15.28 -6.60
C GLU A 47 6.44 16.21 -5.72
N GLN A 48 5.90 17.29 -6.31
CA GLN A 48 5.08 18.26 -5.58
C GLN A 48 3.78 17.63 -5.08
N LYS A 49 3.09 16.88 -5.95
CA LYS A 49 1.86 16.18 -5.57
C LYS A 49 2.10 15.13 -4.49
N GLN A 50 3.18 14.36 -4.60
CA GLN A 50 3.54 13.35 -3.61
C GLN A 50 3.86 13.98 -2.24
N THR A 51 4.52 15.15 -2.22
CA THR A 51 4.78 15.90 -0.98
C THR A 51 3.48 16.38 -0.33
N ILE A 52 2.53 16.89 -1.13
CA ILE A 52 1.21 17.28 -0.62
C ILE A 52 0.49 16.08 -0.02
N PHE A 53 0.47 14.93 -0.71
CA PHE A 53 -0.17 13.72 -0.20
C PHE A 53 0.50 13.18 1.07
N LEU A 54 1.82 13.33 1.20
CA LEU A 54 2.52 12.99 2.42
C LEU A 54 2.07 13.87 3.58
N VAL A 55 2.04 15.19 3.39
CA VAL A 55 1.61 16.14 4.43
C VAL A 55 0.17 15.83 4.84
N VAL A 56 -0.73 15.64 3.87
CA VAL A 56 -2.12 15.25 4.13
C VAL A 56 -2.18 13.93 4.90
N GLY A 57 -1.38 12.93 4.51
CA GLY A 57 -1.31 11.64 5.19
C GLY A 57 -0.80 11.77 6.63
N LEU A 58 0.25 12.56 6.88
CA LEU A 58 0.77 12.82 8.23
C LEU A 58 -0.25 13.55 9.11
N VAL A 59 -0.95 14.54 8.56
CA VAL A 59 -2.03 15.23 9.28
C VAL A 59 -3.16 14.25 9.60
N ALA A 60 -3.58 13.42 8.65
CA ALA A 60 -4.59 12.39 8.87
C ALA A 60 -4.14 11.37 9.93
N CYS A 61 -2.86 10.93 9.91
CA CYS A 61 -2.28 10.08 10.94
C CYS A 61 -2.39 10.73 12.33
N ALA A 62 -2.00 12.00 12.45
CA ALA A 62 -2.09 12.74 13.70
C ALA A 62 -3.54 12.86 14.19
N ILE A 63 -4.47 13.27 13.32
CA ILE A 63 -5.91 13.39 13.64
C ILE A 63 -6.47 12.06 14.14
N VAL A 64 -6.17 10.95 13.45
CA VAL A 64 -6.68 9.62 13.81
C VAL A 64 -6.02 9.10 15.09
N SER A 65 -4.81 9.53 15.45
CA SER A 65 -4.13 9.10 16.68
C SER A 65 -4.65 9.78 17.95
N LEU A 66 -5.33 10.94 17.84
CA LEU A 66 -5.77 11.74 18.99
C LEU A 66 -6.98 11.17 19.75
N PRO A 67 -8.13 10.82 19.11
CA PRO A 67 -9.28 10.29 19.82
C PRO A 67 -9.01 8.85 20.26
N SER A 68 -9.65 8.39 21.36
CA SER A 68 -9.52 6.98 21.76
C SER A 68 -10.02 6.03 20.66
N TYR A 69 -9.24 4.97 20.35
CA TYR A 69 -9.63 3.94 19.37
C TYR A 69 -10.98 3.27 19.64
N ARG A 70 -11.51 3.42 20.87
CA ARG A 70 -12.83 2.91 21.25
C ARG A 70 -13.96 3.58 20.45
N TYR A 71 -13.80 4.86 20.05
CA TYR A 71 -14.75 5.54 19.16
C TYR A 71 -14.78 4.90 17.78
N PHE A 72 -13.62 4.46 17.27
CA PHE A 72 -13.56 3.74 16.00
C PHE A 72 -14.26 2.37 16.05
N ALA A 73 -14.34 1.74 17.23
CA ALA A 73 -15.10 0.52 17.39
C ALA A 73 -16.63 0.76 17.24
N VAL A 74 -17.13 1.93 17.64
CA VAL A 74 -18.53 2.33 17.43
C VAL A 74 -18.78 2.69 15.96
N LEU A 75 -17.83 3.40 15.35
CA LEU A 75 -17.89 3.79 13.93
C LEU A 75 -17.62 2.65 12.95
N ALA A 76 -17.23 1.47 13.44
CA ALA A 76 -16.80 0.35 12.60
C ALA A 76 -17.87 -0.08 11.59
N TRP A 77 -19.13 -0.22 12.03
CA TRP A 77 -20.24 -0.64 11.18
C TRP A 77 -20.68 0.46 10.20
N PRO A 78 -20.90 1.71 10.60
CA PRO A 78 -21.16 2.80 9.68
C PRO A 78 -20.05 2.97 8.62
N ALA A 79 -18.78 2.90 9.05
CA ALA A 79 -17.65 2.98 8.13
C ALA A 79 -17.63 1.83 7.11
N TYR A 80 -17.90 0.59 7.56
CA TYR A 80 -17.97 -0.57 6.68
C TYR A 80 -19.11 -0.44 5.66
N LEU A 81 -20.31 -0.07 6.11
CA LEU A 81 -21.44 0.12 5.21
C LEU A 81 -21.20 1.27 4.22
N GLY A 82 -20.58 2.37 4.68
CA GLY A 82 -20.18 3.47 3.82
C GLY A 82 -19.15 3.04 2.76
N ALA A 83 -18.15 2.24 3.15
CA ALA A 83 -17.17 1.70 2.20
C ALA A 83 -17.80 0.76 1.17
N ILE A 84 -18.72 -0.13 1.61
CA ILE A 84 -19.49 -0.98 0.69
C ILE A 84 -20.36 -0.12 -0.23
N GLY A 85 -21.00 0.93 0.29
CA GLY A 85 -21.76 1.88 -0.52
C GLY A 85 -20.92 2.56 -1.60
N LEU A 86 -19.68 2.98 -1.26
CA LEU A 86 -18.73 3.53 -2.24
C LEU A 86 -18.30 2.50 -3.30
N LEU A 87 -18.06 1.25 -2.90
CA LEU A 87 -17.74 0.18 -3.84
C LEU A 87 -18.93 -0.12 -4.78
N VAL A 88 -20.15 -0.13 -4.26
CA VAL A 88 -21.37 -0.29 -5.07
C VAL A 88 -21.53 0.90 -6.01
N PHE A 89 -21.29 2.13 -5.54
CA PHE A 89 -21.37 3.35 -6.36
C PHE A 89 -20.51 3.27 -7.61
N LEU A 90 -19.31 2.71 -7.52
CA LEU A 90 -18.42 2.52 -8.68
C LEU A 90 -18.98 1.55 -9.74
N LEU A 91 -19.89 0.65 -9.36
CA LEU A 91 -20.51 -0.33 -10.25
C LEU A 91 -21.78 0.19 -10.92
N LEU A 92 -22.32 1.33 -10.50
CA LEU A 92 -23.54 1.87 -11.06
C LEU A 92 -23.35 2.32 -12.51
N PRO A 93 -24.20 1.89 -13.45
CA PRO A 93 -24.00 2.16 -14.88
C PRO A 93 -24.27 3.61 -15.28
N PHE A 94 -25.02 4.36 -14.43
CA PHE A 94 -25.42 5.75 -14.70
C PHE A 94 -24.44 6.79 -14.14
N VAL A 95 -23.34 6.36 -13.47
CA VAL A 95 -22.34 7.29 -12.96
C VAL A 95 -21.47 7.78 -14.13
N PRO A 96 -21.38 9.11 -14.36
CA PRO A 96 -20.63 9.66 -15.46
C PRO A 96 -19.14 9.34 -15.39
N GLU A 97 -18.50 9.13 -16.54
CA GLU A 97 -17.06 8.89 -16.64
C GLU A 97 -16.21 10.09 -16.18
N SER A 98 -16.82 11.29 -16.09
CA SER A 98 -16.17 12.46 -15.50
C SER A 98 -15.89 12.30 -14.00
N ILE A 99 -16.71 11.48 -13.29
CA ILE A 99 -16.56 11.20 -11.86
C ILE A 99 -15.79 9.90 -11.65
N VAL A 100 -16.13 8.84 -12.41
CA VAL A 100 -15.48 7.54 -12.30
C VAL A 100 -14.72 7.25 -13.59
N LYS A 101 -13.41 7.58 -13.58
CA LYS A 101 -12.54 7.37 -14.75
C LYS A 101 -12.05 5.92 -14.80
N PRO A 102 -12.37 5.16 -15.86
CA PRO A 102 -11.80 3.84 -16.08
C PRO A 102 -10.28 3.97 -16.30
N ARG A 103 -9.48 3.13 -15.59
CA ARG A 103 -8.04 3.02 -15.80
C ARG A 103 -7.67 1.55 -15.98
N ASN A 104 -6.98 1.25 -17.07
CA ASN A 104 -6.58 -0.12 -17.43
C ASN A 104 -7.74 -1.14 -17.37
N GLY A 105 -8.96 -0.69 -17.77
CA GLY A 105 -10.18 -1.51 -17.75
C GLY A 105 -10.89 -1.60 -16.38
N ALA A 106 -10.32 -1.05 -15.31
CA ALA A 106 -10.94 -1.07 -13.98
C ALA A 106 -11.62 0.28 -13.64
N ARG A 107 -12.85 0.22 -13.12
CA ARG A 107 -13.61 1.39 -12.61
C ARG A 107 -13.41 1.48 -11.09
N GLY A 108 -12.19 1.81 -10.65
CA GLY A 108 -11.79 1.77 -9.24
C GLY A 108 -11.52 3.12 -8.60
N TRP A 109 -11.61 4.24 -9.34
CA TRP A 109 -11.22 5.57 -8.86
C TRP A 109 -12.31 6.61 -9.05
N ILE A 110 -12.51 7.44 -8.02
CA ILE A 110 -13.38 8.62 -8.04
C ILE A 110 -12.46 9.83 -8.18
N ASP A 111 -12.65 10.62 -9.25
CA ASP A 111 -11.91 11.85 -9.46
C ASP A 111 -12.51 12.96 -8.60
N LEU A 112 -11.74 13.46 -7.63
CA LEU A 112 -12.10 14.61 -6.80
C LEU A 112 -11.51 15.92 -7.32
N GLY A 113 -10.91 15.93 -8.52
CA GLY A 113 -10.24 17.06 -9.14
C GLY A 113 -8.82 17.28 -8.65
N PHE A 114 -8.58 17.34 -7.34
CA PHE A 114 -7.24 17.51 -6.74
C PHE A 114 -6.54 16.19 -6.45
N MET A 115 -7.29 15.12 -6.24
CA MET A 115 -6.79 13.76 -6.04
C MET A 115 -7.80 12.72 -6.52
N ASP A 116 -7.28 11.54 -6.88
CA ASP A 116 -8.11 10.36 -7.15
C ASP A 116 -8.32 9.58 -5.87
N LEU A 117 -9.57 9.39 -5.47
CA LEU A 117 -9.95 8.56 -4.34
C LEU A 117 -10.20 7.13 -4.83
N GLN A 118 -9.52 6.16 -4.21
CA GLN A 118 -9.77 4.74 -4.45
C GLN A 118 -10.58 4.16 -3.29
N PRO A 119 -11.88 3.87 -3.44
CA PRO A 119 -12.72 3.32 -2.39
C PRO A 119 -12.21 1.99 -1.81
N ALA A 120 -11.51 1.17 -2.61
CA ALA A 120 -10.85 -0.05 -2.15
C ALA A 120 -9.82 0.21 -1.03
N GLU A 121 -9.12 1.36 -1.08
CA GLU A 121 -8.17 1.74 -0.02
C GLU A 121 -8.88 2.01 1.30
N LEU A 122 -9.98 2.77 1.28
CA LEU A 122 -10.80 3.03 2.47
C LEU A 122 -11.48 1.77 2.98
N ALA A 123 -11.90 0.88 2.07
CA ALA A 123 -12.54 -0.38 2.41
C ALA A 123 -11.63 -1.28 3.24
N LYS A 124 -10.31 -1.27 3.06
CA LYS A 124 -9.35 -2.02 3.89
C LYS A 124 -9.43 -1.61 5.37
N ILE A 125 -9.48 -0.30 5.65
CA ILE A 125 -9.58 0.23 7.02
C ILE A 125 -10.95 -0.11 7.61
N ALA A 126 -12.02 0.23 6.90
CA ALA A 126 -13.39 0.04 7.35
C ALA A 126 -13.71 -1.45 7.62
N TYR A 127 -13.26 -2.33 6.74
CA TYR A 127 -13.33 -3.78 6.91
C TYR A 127 -12.60 -4.24 8.16
N THR A 128 -11.36 -3.79 8.36
CA THR A 128 -10.55 -4.21 9.52
C THR A 128 -11.23 -3.77 10.83
N LEU A 129 -11.78 -2.56 10.87
CA LEU A 129 -12.55 -2.08 12.01
C LEU A 129 -13.80 -2.94 12.27
N ALA A 130 -14.58 -3.25 11.23
CA ALA A 130 -15.80 -4.04 11.35
C ALA A 130 -15.53 -5.47 11.83
N VAL A 131 -14.56 -6.15 11.22
CA VAL A 131 -14.19 -7.52 11.60
C VAL A 131 -13.59 -7.54 13.01
N ALA A 132 -12.73 -6.57 13.37
CA ALA A 132 -12.19 -6.47 14.74
C ALA A 132 -13.31 -6.26 15.77
N SER A 133 -14.28 -5.39 15.47
CA SER A 133 -15.45 -5.15 16.32
C SER A 133 -16.31 -6.42 16.47
N TYR A 134 -16.59 -7.11 15.37
CA TYR A 134 -17.32 -8.38 15.37
C TYR A 134 -16.63 -9.44 16.21
N LEU A 135 -15.33 -9.68 15.98
CA LEU A 135 -14.53 -10.69 16.66
C LEU A 135 -14.32 -10.38 18.16
N ARG A 136 -14.31 -9.09 18.52
CA ARG A 136 -14.32 -8.65 19.92
C ARG A 136 -15.61 -9.06 20.62
N ALA A 137 -16.76 -8.85 19.98
CA ALA A 137 -18.08 -9.11 20.58
C ALA A 137 -18.37 -10.61 20.72
N ARG A 138 -17.85 -11.45 19.79
CA ARG A 138 -18.14 -12.88 19.71
C ARG A 138 -16.96 -13.76 20.21
N ARG A 139 -16.62 -13.63 21.51
CA ARG A 139 -15.55 -14.45 22.12
C ARG A 139 -15.91 -15.94 22.06
N GLY A 140 -14.95 -16.77 21.58
CA GLY A 140 -15.11 -18.22 21.51
C GLY A 140 -15.85 -18.76 20.28
N SER A 141 -16.66 -17.96 19.61
CA SER A 141 -17.38 -18.38 18.39
C SER A 141 -16.41 -18.83 17.26
N THR A 142 -15.23 -18.22 17.18
CA THR A 142 -14.20 -18.53 16.17
C THR A 142 -13.59 -19.93 16.31
N ARG A 143 -13.85 -20.64 17.41
CA ARG A 143 -13.38 -22.02 17.60
C ARG A 143 -14.21 -23.07 16.86
N THR A 144 -15.40 -22.69 16.37
CA THR A 144 -16.26 -23.55 15.56
C THR A 144 -16.20 -23.10 14.09
N PHE A 145 -16.40 -24.02 13.16
CA PHE A 145 -16.44 -23.69 11.73
C PHE A 145 -17.57 -22.70 11.42
N LEU A 146 -18.75 -22.90 12.03
CA LEU A 146 -19.89 -22.02 11.84
C LEU A 146 -19.61 -20.58 12.32
N GLY A 147 -18.77 -20.41 13.34
CA GLY A 147 -18.34 -19.09 13.83
C GLY A 147 -17.45 -18.33 12.88
N LEU A 148 -16.88 -18.99 11.86
CA LEU A 148 -16.07 -18.36 10.81
C LEU A 148 -16.91 -17.85 9.64
N VAL A 149 -18.17 -18.27 9.53
CA VAL A 149 -19.05 -17.89 8.41
C VAL A 149 -19.27 -16.37 8.36
N ALA A 150 -19.60 -15.76 9.48
CA ALA A 150 -19.88 -14.31 9.49
C ALA A 150 -18.65 -13.43 9.15
N PRO A 151 -17.45 -13.66 9.75
CA PRO A 151 -16.23 -12.97 9.27
C PRO A 151 -15.92 -13.28 7.80
N GLY A 152 -16.21 -14.49 7.33
CA GLY A 152 -16.11 -14.85 5.93
C GLY A 152 -17.02 -13.99 5.05
N VAL A 153 -18.31 -13.90 5.38
CA VAL A 153 -19.27 -13.07 4.63
C VAL A 153 -18.83 -11.61 4.61
N LEU A 154 -18.41 -11.05 5.76
CA LEU A 154 -17.89 -9.68 5.82
C LEU A 154 -16.68 -9.47 4.91
N THR A 155 -15.91 -10.51 4.65
CA THR A 155 -14.74 -10.47 3.75
C THR A 155 -15.14 -10.65 2.30
N PHE A 156 -16.04 -11.60 2.01
CA PHE A 156 -16.41 -11.93 0.63
C PHE A 156 -17.26 -10.84 -0.04
N VAL A 157 -18.01 -10.03 0.74
CA VAL A 157 -18.78 -8.90 0.18
C VAL A 157 -17.87 -7.88 -0.51
N PRO A 158 -16.87 -7.25 0.15
CA PRO A 158 -15.98 -6.32 -0.55
C PRO A 158 -15.15 -7.00 -1.64
N ILE A 159 -14.68 -8.24 -1.45
CA ILE A 159 -13.96 -9.00 -2.48
C ILE A 159 -14.82 -9.16 -3.74
N GLY A 160 -16.07 -9.58 -3.60
CA GLY A 160 -16.98 -9.78 -4.74
C GLY A 160 -17.26 -8.49 -5.50
N LEU A 161 -17.40 -7.35 -4.79
CA LEU A 161 -17.57 -6.05 -5.42
C LEU A 161 -16.30 -5.62 -6.18
N MET A 162 -15.11 -5.84 -5.61
CA MET A 162 -13.83 -5.50 -6.25
C MET A 162 -13.55 -6.39 -7.48
N ILE A 163 -13.90 -7.67 -7.43
CA ILE A 163 -13.80 -8.57 -8.59
C ILE A 163 -14.69 -8.06 -9.75
N LYS A 164 -15.89 -7.57 -9.45
CA LYS A 164 -16.79 -6.96 -10.46
C LYS A 164 -16.25 -5.62 -11.01
N GLN A 165 -15.33 -4.95 -10.30
CA GLN A 165 -14.63 -3.73 -10.74
C GLN A 165 -13.33 -4.01 -11.48
N PRO A 166 -13.04 -5.19 -11.97
CA PRO A 166 -11.79 -5.87 -12.33
C PRO A 166 -10.55 -5.49 -11.46
N ASP A 167 -10.74 -5.25 -10.14
CA ASP A 167 -9.65 -4.96 -9.20
C ASP A 167 -9.30 -6.20 -8.36
N LEU A 168 -8.71 -7.21 -9.00
CA LEU A 168 -8.23 -8.42 -8.32
C LEU A 168 -7.10 -8.12 -7.33
N GLY A 169 -6.29 -7.11 -7.62
CA GLY A 169 -5.16 -6.73 -6.78
C GLY A 169 -5.61 -6.37 -5.37
N SER A 170 -6.53 -5.42 -5.27
CA SER A 170 -7.08 -5.01 -3.96
C SER A 170 -7.84 -6.15 -3.30
N ALA A 171 -8.62 -6.93 -4.06
CA ALA A 171 -9.45 -8.01 -3.54
C ALA A 171 -8.64 -9.10 -2.84
N MET A 172 -7.50 -9.52 -3.41
CA MET A 172 -6.69 -10.61 -2.86
C MET A 172 -6.05 -10.29 -1.49
N LEU A 173 -5.91 -9.00 -1.16
CA LEU A 173 -5.30 -8.60 0.12
C LEU A 173 -6.22 -8.86 1.33
N PHE A 174 -7.53 -9.01 1.13
CA PHE A 174 -8.48 -9.24 2.21
C PHE A 174 -8.35 -10.64 2.83
N ALA A 175 -7.99 -11.65 2.03
CA ALA A 175 -7.87 -13.02 2.51
C ALA A 175 -6.74 -13.18 3.56
N PRO A 176 -5.49 -12.76 3.33
CA PRO A 176 -4.44 -12.83 4.36
C PRO A 176 -4.77 -11.98 5.59
N ALA A 177 -5.45 -10.82 5.41
CA ALA A 177 -5.89 -10.01 6.52
C ALA A 177 -6.93 -10.73 7.39
N LEU A 178 -7.95 -11.38 6.78
CA LEU A 178 -8.89 -12.22 7.51
C LEU A 178 -8.20 -13.32 8.29
N LEU A 179 -7.32 -14.08 7.64
CA LEU A 179 -6.62 -15.20 8.28
C LEU A 179 -5.82 -14.75 9.50
N ALA A 180 -5.06 -13.65 9.37
CA ALA A 180 -4.29 -13.09 10.47
C ALA A 180 -5.18 -12.64 11.64
N MET A 181 -6.29 -11.97 11.35
CA MET A 181 -7.27 -11.53 12.36
C MET A 181 -7.93 -12.73 13.07
N LEU A 182 -8.27 -13.79 12.33
CA LEU A 182 -8.86 -15.00 12.89
C LEU A 182 -7.88 -15.77 13.78
N VAL A 183 -6.59 -15.84 13.41
CA VAL A 183 -5.55 -16.45 14.26
C VAL A 183 -5.49 -15.73 15.61
N VAL A 184 -5.40 -14.42 15.62
CA VAL A 184 -5.35 -13.61 16.85
C VAL A 184 -6.66 -13.66 17.64
N ALA A 185 -7.79 -13.83 16.94
CA ALA A 185 -9.09 -14.05 17.57
C ALA A 185 -9.26 -15.45 18.21
N GLY A 186 -8.27 -16.34 18.04
CA GLY A 186 -8.26 -17.69 18.63
C GLY A 186 -9.01 -18.73 17.81
N ALA A 187 -9.09 -18.57 16.49
CA ALA A 187 -9.60 -19.61 15.59
C ALA A 187 -8.69 -20.85 15.59
N ARG A 188 -9.27 -22.02 15.41
CA ARG A 188 -8.51 -23.26 15.28
C ARG A 188 -7.76 -23.28 13.96
N LEU A 189 -6.44 -23.47 14.00
CA LEU A 189 -5.59 -23.50 12.79
C LEU A 189 -6.05 -24.55 11.77
N GLY A 190 -6.57 -25.70 12.25
CA GLY A 190 -7.13 -26.73 11.36
C GLY A 190 -8.30 -26.25 10.50
N HIS A 191 -9.20 -25.40 11.06
CA HIS A 191 -10.29 -24.80 10.27
C HIS A 191 -9.76 -23.80 9.25
N LEU A 192 -8.74 -23.00 9.62
CA LEU A 192 -8.12 -22.04 8.69
C LEU A 192 -7.40 -22.77 7.56
N PHE A 193 -6.66 -23.83 7.89
CA PHE A 193 -6.03 -24.69 6.88
C PHE A 193 -7.07 -25.30 5.92
N LEU A 194 -8.18 -25.81 6.47
CA LEU A 194 -9.27 -26.36 5.66
C LEU A 194 -9.86 -25.30 4.71
N ILE A 195 -10.08 -24.07 5.20
CA ILE A 195 -10.59 -22.95 4.35
C ILE A 195 -9.62 -22.64 3.21
N VAL A 196 -8.32 -22.55 3.52
CA VAL A 196 -7.29 -22.29 2.52
C VAL A 196 -7.19 -23.43 1.51
N ALA A 197 -7.23 -24.68 1.99
CA ALA A 197 -7.22 -25.88 1.13
C ALA A 197 -8.43 -25.91 0.19
N LEU A 198 -9.64 -25.66 0.73
CA LEU A 198 -10.87 -25.60 -0.07
C LEU A 198 -10.82 -24.47 -1.10
N ALA A 199 -10.31 -23.29 -0.72
CA ALA A 199 -10.13 -22.17 -1.65
C ALA A 199 -9.13 -22.51 -2.77
N ALA A 200 -8.02 -23.15 -2.43
CA ALA A 200 -7.01 -23.59 -3.42
C ALA A 200 -7.59 -24.67 -4.37
N MET A 201 -8.39 -25.60 -3.85
CA MET A 201 -9.09 -26.62 -4.66
C MET A 201 -10.15 -26.01 -5.57
N ALA A 202 -10.82 -24.94 -5.12
CA ALA A 202 -11.84 -24.23 -5.92
C ALA A 202 -11.23 -23.29 -6.97
N ALA A 203 -9.97 -22.88 -6.83
CA ALA A 203 -9.32 -21.90 -7.72
C ALA A 203 -9.36 -22.29 -9.21
N PRO A 204 -9.13 -23.54 -9.63
CA PRO A 204 -9.26 -23.96 -11.03
C PRO A 204 -10.69 -23.77 -11.58
N ALA A 205 -11.73 -23.93 -10.77
CA ALA A 205 -13.11 -23.75 -11.17
C ALA A 205 -13.48 -22.28 -11.41
N VAL A 206 -12.71 -21.34 -10.83
CA VAL A 206 -12.89 -19.89 -11.05
C VAL A 206 -12.25 -19.44 -12.36
N TYR A 207 -11.24 -20.17 -12.88
CA TYR A 207 -10.51 -19.79 -14.09
C TYR A 207 -11.41 -19.50 -15.32
N PRO A 208 -12.44 -20.30 -15.64
CA PRO A 208 -13.34 -19.98 -16.77
C PRO A 208 -14.09 -18.66 -16.61
N MET A 209 -14.34 -18.23 -15.37
CA MET A 209 -15.10 -17.01 -15.03
C MET A 209 -14.24 -15.73 -15.10
N LEU A 210 -12.91 -15.88 -15.24
CA LEU A 210 -12.01 -14.74 -15.36
C LEU A 210 -12.17 -14.04 -16.71
N GLU A 211 -12.01 -12.72 -16.73
CA GLU A 211 -11.97 -11.93 -17.94
C GLU A 211 -10.71 -12.21 -18.78
N SER A 212 -10.77 -11.90 -20.08
CA SER A 212 -9.67 -12.19 -21.02
C SER A 212 -8.34 -11.62 -20.58
N HIS A 213 -8.29 -10.38 -20.09
CA HIS A 213 -7.06 -9.75 -19.62
C HIS A 213 -6.51 -10.41 -18.33
N GLN A 214 -7.36 -10.97 -17.46
CA GLN A 214 -6.94 -11.69 -16.26
C GLN A 214 -6.34 -13.05 -16.62
N LYS A 215 -6.98 -13.77 -17.56
CA LYS A 215 -6.45 -15.02 -18.12
C LYS A 215 -5.08 -14.82 -18.77
N GLN A 216 -4.93 -13.73 -19.53
CA GLN A 216 -3.65 -13.39 -20.17
C GLN A 216 -2.53 -13.16 -19.13
N ARG A 217 -2.81 -12.52 -18.00
CA ARG A 217 -1.81 -12.35 -16.92
C ARG A 217 -1.35 -13.69 -16.34
N ILE A 218 -2.27 -14.65 -16.17
CA ILE A 218 -1.94 -16.00 -15.69
C ILE A 218 -1.10 -16.75 -16.73
N ILE A 219 -1.52 -16.74 -18.01
CA ILE A 219 -0.80 -17.37 -19.12
C ILE A 219 0.60 -16.76 -19.25
N GLY A 220 0.68 -15.44 -19.21
CA GLY A 220 1.95 -14.72 -19.25
C GLY A 220 2.89 -15.11 -18.12
N TYR A 221 2.37 -15.21 -16.89
CA TYR A 221 3.16 -15.65 -15.73
C TYR A 221 3.66 -17.09 -15.86
N VAL A 222 2.83 -18.01 -16.34
CA VAL A 222 3.24 -19.40 -16.61
C VAL A 222 4.33 -19.45 -17.70
N GLY A 223 4.19 -18.65 -18.78
CA GLY A 223 5.22 -18.50 -19.80
C GLY A 223 6.55 -17.98 -19.23
N GLN A 224 6.46 -16.95 -18.35
CA GLN A 224 7.63 -16.41 -17.66
C GLN A 224 8.35 -17.46 -16.80
N LEU A 225 7.62 -18.28 -16.04
CA LEU A 225 8.19 -19.37 -15.22
C LEU A 225 8.87 -20.46 -16.09
N ARG A 226 8.39 -20.67 -17.31
CA ARG A 226 8.98 -21.59 -18.29
C ARG A 226 10.16 -21.00 -19.05
N GLY A 227 10.50 -19.72 -18.81
CA GLY A 227 11.56 -19.01 -19.52
C GLY A 227 11.20 -18.63 -20.97
N ASP A 228 9.92 -18.69 -21.34
CA ASP A 228 9.43 -18.32 -22.66
C ASP A 228 9.45 -16.79 -22.80
N ARG A 229 10.33 -16.30 -23.69
CA ARG A 229 10.47 -14.88 -24.02
C ARG A 229 9.62 -14.44 -25.21
N SER A 230 8.85 -15.32 -25.83
CA SER A 230 8.00 -14.97 -26.97
C SER A 230 6.94 -13.92 -26.60
N THR A 231 6.50 -13.91 -25.34
CA THR A 231 5.50 -12.96 -24.80
C THR A 231 6.15 -11.73 -24.13
N ALA A 232 7.48 -11.59 -24.21
CA ALA A 232 8.22 -10.50 -23.53
C ALA A 232 7.94 -9.12 -24.11
N SER A 233 7.55 -9.05 -25.38
CA SER A 233 7.25 -7.78 -26.08
C SER A 233 5.83 -7.28 -25.87
N ASP A 234 4.94 -8.09 -25.27
CA ASP A 234 3.50 -7.81 -25.16
C ASP A 234 3.03 -7.94 -23.69
N ILE A 235 2.50 -9.11 -23.32
CA ILE A 235 1.82 -9.31 -22.03
C ILE A 235 2.77 -9.21 -20.84
N ASN A 236 4.00 -9.71 -21.01
CA ASN A 236 5.00 -9.78 -19.94
C ASN A 236 6.05 -8.65 -20.01
N PHE A 237 5.88 -7.68 -20.90
CA PHE A 237 6.84 -6.57 -21.07
C PHE A 237 7.20 -5.90 -19.75
N GLN A 238 6.21 -5.59 -18.93
CA GLN A 238 6.41 -4.95 -17.62
C GLN A 238 7.22 -5.84 -16.67
N ALA A 239 6.92 -7.16 -16.63
CA ALA A 239 7.61 -8.11 -15.77
C ALA A 239 9.09 -8.26 -16.15
N PHE A 240 9.36 -8.51 -17.42
CA PHE A 240 10.72 -8.65 -17.91
C PHE A 240 11.54 -7.37 -17.76
N THR A 241 10.92 -6.22 -18.01
CA THR A 241 11.57 -4.92 -17.82
C THR A 241 11.90 -4.66 -16.37
N ALA A 242 10.96 -4.90 -15.43
CA ALA A 242 11.19 -4.76 -14.00
C ALA A 242 12.33 -5.68 -13.52
N GLN A 243 12.32 -6.96 -13.90
CA GLN A 243 13.37 -7.91 -13.56
C GLN A 243 14.73 -7.51 -14.14
N SER A 244 14.76 -7.02 -15.40
CA SER A 244 15.97 -6.52 -16.02
C SER A 244 16.57 -5.34 -15.27
N LEU A 245 15.72 -4.41 -14.78
CA LEU A 245 16.14 -3.29 -13.95
C LEU A 245 16.66 -3.74 -12.58
N VAL A 246 15.98 -4.70 -11.93
CA VAL A 246 16.45 -5.31 -10.69
C VAL A 246 17.81 -5.98 -10.88
N GLY A 247 17.98 -6.77 -11.96
CA GLY A 247 19.24 -7.40 -12.31
C GLY A 247 20.35 -6.39 -12.62
N ALA A 248 20.04 -5.31 -13.35
CA ALA A 248 20.98 -4.25 -13.67
C ALA A 248 21.47 -3.49 -12.42
N GLY A 249 20.69 -3.44 -11.36
CA GLY A 249 21.04 -2.78 -10.10
C GLY A 249 22.25 -3.40 -9.39
N GLY A 250 22.44 -4.71 -9.50
CA GLY A 250 23.53 -5.41 -8.81
C GLY A 250 23.51 -5.18 -7.29
N VAL A 251 24.67 -5.22 -6.65
CA VAL A 251 24.78 -5.06 -5.18
C VAL A 251 24.65 -3.59 -4.74
N SER A 252 25.32 -2.68 -5.46
CA SER A 252 25.48 -1.26 -5.06
C SER A 252 24.67 -0.26 -5.87
N GLY A 253 23.94 -0.73 -6.88
CA GLY A 253 23.16 0.12 -7.77
C GLY A 253 23.94 0.72 -8.93
N GLN A 254 23.22 1.44 -9.80
CA GLN A 254 23.77 2.15 -10.93
C GLN A 254 23.91 3.64 -10.63
N PRO A 255 24.91 4.35 -11.19
CA PRO A 255 25.01 5.79 -11.10
C PRO A 255 23.71 6.47 -11.54
N ASP A 256 23.34 7.58 -10.90
CA ASP A 256 22.05 8.27 -11.11
C ASP A 256 21.70 8.52 -12.58
N ALA A 257 22.68 8.99 -13.37
CA ALA A 257 22.48 9.26 -14.79
C ALA A 257 22.16 7.96 -15.56
N LYS A 258 22.87 6.87 -15.26
CA LYS A 258 22.66 5.56 -15.89
C LYS A 258 21.35 4.92 -15.43
N ALA A 259 21.01 5.00 -14.16
CA ALA A 259 19.74 4.50 -13.65
C ALA A 259 18.55 5.20 -14.30
N ARG A 260 18.60 6.54 -14.43
CA ARG A 260 17.57 7.31 -15.14
C ARG A 260 17.47 6.92 -16.61
N ALA A 261 18.60 6.76 -17.28
CA ALA A 261 18.65 6.31 -18.67
C ALA A 261 18.02 4.92 -18.83
N LEU A 262 18.39 3.95 -17.99
CA LEU A 262 17.82 2.60 -18.02
C LEU A 262 16.31 2.59 -17.82
N VAL A 263 15.81 3.33 -16.82
CA VAL A 263 14.36 3.43 -16.55
C VAL A 263 13.61 4.12 -17.69
N HIS A 264 14.22 5.14 -18.31
CA HIS A 264 13.61 5.88 -19.41
C HIS A 264 13.62 5.08 -20.71
N PHE A 265 14.77 4.51 -21.11
CA PHE A 265 14.91 3.79 -22.36
C PHE A 265 14.16 2.45 -22.40
N ASN A 266 14.01 1.80 -21.24
CA ASN A 266 13.23 0.57 -21.16
C ASN A 266 11.72 0.83 -21.12
N HIS A 267 11.27 2.09 -21.20
CA HIS A 267 9.86 2.47 -21.23
C HIS A 267 9.01 1.75 -20.19
N LEU A 268 9.54 1.56 -18.95
CA LEU A 268 8.83 0.84 -17.90
C LEU A 268 7.48 1.55 -17.60
N PRO A 269 6.34 0.93 -17.91
CA PRO A 269 5.04 1.44 -17.51
C PRO A 269 4.90 1.43 -16.00
N GLU A 270 4.04 2.29 -15.46
CA GLU A 270 3.73 2.36 -14.01
C GLU A 270 4.97 2.38 -13.07
N ARG A 271 6.11 2.90 -13.58
CA ARG A 271 7.39 2.99 -12.85
C ARG A 271 7.31 3.78 -11.54
N HIS A 272 6.30 4.65 -11.41
CA HIS A 272 6.05 5.46 -10.22
C HIS A 272 5.14 4.76 -9.22
N ASN A 273 4.32 3.83 -9.67
CA ASN A 273 3.30 3.15 -8.90
C ASN A 273 3.77 1.73 -8.53
N ASP A 274 3.43 0.77 -9.37
CA ASP A 274 3.57 -0.64 -9.05
C ASP A 274 5.00 -1.16 -9.21
N MET A 275 5.79 -0.52 -10.09
CA MET A 275 7.16 -0.96 -10.41
C MET A 275 8.25 -0.13 -9.71
N ILE A 276 7.89 0.63 -8.66
CA ILE A 276 8.82 1.50 -7.96
C ILE A 276 9.95 0.72 -7.26
N PHE A 277 9.69 -0.50 -6.80
CA PHE A 277 10.70 -1.34 -6.16
C PHE A 277 11.84 -1.70 -7.13
N ALA A 278 11.52 -2.01 -8.40
CA ALA A 278 12.54 -2.26 -9.43
C ALA A 278 13.41 -1.01 -9.68
N VAL A 279 12.79 0.19 -9.65
CA VAL A 279 13.52 1.46 -9.78
C VAL A 279 14.46 1.69 -8.59
N ILE A 280 14.01 1.41 -7.37
CA ILE A 280 14.84 1.50 -6.15
C ILE A 280 16.04 0.58 -6.26
N VAL A 281 15.84 -0.70 -6.64
CA VAL A 281 16.93 -1.66 -6.76
C VAL A 281 17.86 -1.29 -7.93
N CYS A 282 17.35 -0.83 -9.05
CA CYS A 282 18.16 -0.35 -10.16
C CYS A 282 19.13 0.77 -9.72
N ARG A 283 18.64 1.72 -8.91
CA ARG A 283 19.42 2.88 -8.46
C ARG A 283 20.35 2.59 -7.29
N HIS A 284 19.86 1.86 -6.28
CA HIS A 284 20.56 1.66 -5.00
C HIS A 284 21.04 0.23 -4.77
N GLY A 285 20.84 -0.65 -5.77
CA GLY A 285 21.22 -2.05 -5.73
C GLY A 285 20.41 -2.87 -4.74
N GLN A 286 20.88 -4.08 -4.50
CA GLN A 286 20.30 -4.98 -3.50
C GLN A 286 20.29 -4.35 -2.10
N ARG A 287 21.32 -3.54 -1.77
CA ARG A 287 21.39 -2.82 -0.49
C ARG A 287 20.19 -1.90 -0.31
N GLY A 288 19.80 -1.15 -1.34
CA GLY A 288 18.62 -0.30 -1.30
C GLY A 288 17.31 -1.09 -1.17
N GLY A 289 17.21 -2.22 -1.89
CA GLY A 289 16.07 -3.14 -1.74
C GLY A 289 15.95 -3.70 -0.33
N LEU A 290 17.05 -4.22 0.24
CA LEU A 290 17.09 -4.76 1.60
C LEU A 290 16.82 -3.69 2.65
N MET A 291 17.35 -2.47 2.49
CA MET A 291 17.05 -1.35 3.39
C MET A 291 15.55 -1.03 3.38
N THR A 292 14.94 -0.99 2.20
CA THR A 292 13.50 -0.76 2.06
C THR A 292 12.70 -1.85 2.78
N LEU A 293 13.03 -3.12 2.58
CA LEU A 293 12.39 -4.25 3.27
C LEU A 293 12.65 -4.21 4.79
N GLY A 294 13.85 -3.82 5.22
CA GLY A 294 14.19 -3.62 6.63
C GLY A 294 13.32 -2.57 7.31
N LEU A 295 13.05 -1.44 6.63
CA LEU A 295 12.15 -0.40 7.13
C LEU A 295 10.70 -0.91 7.29
N TYR A 296 10.19 -1.70 6.32
CA TYR A 296 8.89 -2.37 6.49
C TYR A 296 8.91 -3.37 7.63
N GLY A 297 10.00 -4.15 7.76
CA GLY A 297 10.18 -5.08 8.89
C GLY A 297 10.13 -4.37 10.24
N LEU A 298 10.78 -3.22 10.38
CA LEU A 298 10.76 -2.39 11.58
C LEU A 298 9.35 -1.85 11.86
N TRP A 299 8.63 -1.37 10.84
CA TRP A 299 7.26 -0.91 10.98
C TRP A 299 6.32 -2.04 11.43
N VAL A 300 6.40 -3.21 10.78
CA VAL A 300 5.63 -4.41 11.14
C VAL A 300 5.94 -4.85 12.56
N LEU A 301 7.22 -4.93 12.93
CA LEU A 301 7.65 -5.32 14.27
C LEU A 301 7.10 -4.35 15.32
N GLY A 302 7.25 -3.03 15.11
CA GLY A 302 6.73 -2.01 16.02
C GLY A 302 5.20 -2.10 16.19
N ALA A 303 4.48 -2.32 15.10
CA ALA A 303 3.04 -2.51 15.15
C ALA A 303 2.65 -3.81 15.87
N LEU A 304 3.32 -4.92 15.62
CA LEU A 304 3.07 -6.20 16.31
C LEU A 304 3.42 -6.13 17.80
N LEU A 305 4.50 -5.43 18.18
CA LEU A 305 4.82 -5.16 19.58
C LEU A 305 3.72 -4.33 20.25
N THR A 306 3.16 -3.34 19.54
CA THR A 306 2.01 -2.56 20.03
C THR A 306 0.77 -3.46 20.22
N ALA A 307 0.52 -4.38 19.29
CA ALA A 307 -0.55 -5.37 19.43
C ALA A 307 -0.32 -6.31 20.62
N TRP A 308 0.91 -6.74 20.83
CA TRP A 308 1.29 -7.65 21.93
C TRP A 308 1.02 -7.03 23.29
N VAL A 309 1.43 -5.77 23.50
CA VAL A 309 1.25 -5.07 24.77
C VAL A 309 -0.15 -4.49 24.96
N SER A 310 -1.03 -4.53 23.94
CA SER A 310 -2.40 -4.07 24.02
C SER A 310 -3.24 -5.04 24.86
N ALA A 311 -3.85 -4.54 25.93
CA ALA A 311 -4.75 -5.32 26.79
C ALA A 311 -6.12 -5.57 26.13
N ASP A 312 -6.56 -4.65 25.26
CA ASP A 312 -7.86 -4.74 24.60
C ASP A 312 -7.82 -5.63 23.36
N ARG A 313 -8.78 -6.56 23.30
CA ARG A 313 -8.90 -7.50 22.18
C ARG A 313 -9.20 -6.81 20.85
N PHE A 314 -10.02 -5.75 20.86
CA PHE A 314 -10.33 -5.00 19.65
C PHE A 314 -9.05 -4.38 19.05
N GLY A 315 -8.29 -3.64 19.87
CA GLY A 315 -7.04 -3.01 19.43
C GLY A 315 -6.03 -4.01 18.90
N ARG A 316 -5.90 -5.17 19.56
CA ARG A 316 -5.00 -6.24 19.12
C ARG A 316 -5.39 -6.80 17.74
N ILE A 317 -6.67 -7.13 17.53
CA ILE A 317 -7.17 -7.68 16.27
C ILE A 317 -7.10 -6.62 15.16
N LEU A 318 -7.43 -5.36 15.49
CA LEU A 318 -7.33 -4.22 14.57
C LEU A 318 -5.90 -4.06 14.03
N ILE A 319 -4.91 -3.96 14.92
CA ILE A 319 -3.51 -3.80 14.51
C ILE A 319 -3.07 -4.96 13.61
N VAL A 320 -3.35 -6.20 14.00
CA VAL A 320 -2.93 -7.37 13.22
C VAL A 320 -3.58 -7.38 11.83
N GLY A 321 -4.84 -6.96 11.71
CA GLY A 321 -5.49 -6.81 10.41
C GLY A 321 -4.83 -5.75 9.53
N LEU A 322 -4.52 -4.57 10.10
CA LEU A 322 -3.83 -3.50 9.37
C LEU A 322 -2.41 -3.92 8.94
N VAL A 323 -1.66 -4.55 9.85
CA VAL A 323 -0.32 -5.10 9.55
C VAL A 323 -0.39 -6.14 8.45
N ALA A 324 -1.37 -7.02 8.47
CA ALA A 324 -1.54 -8.05 7.45
C ALA A 324 -1.82 -7.44 6.06
N PHE A 325 -2.61 -6.38 5.96
CA PHE A 325 -2.80 -5.65 4.70
C PHE A 325 -1.49 -5.06 4.19
N VAL A 326 -0.76 -4.33 5.02
CA VAL A 326 0.51 -3.71 4.61
C VAL A 326 1.54 -4.77 4.24
N ALA A 327 1.71 -5.82 5.05
CA ALA A 327 2.65 -6.91 4.80
C ALA A 327 2.32 -7.66 3.49
N ALA A 328 1.04 -7.98 3.26
CA ALA A 328 0.59 -8.62 2.04
C ALA A 328 0.84 -7.72 0.81
N GLN A 329 0.59 -6.42 0.94
CA GLN A 329 0.82 -5.44 -0.11
C GLN A 329 2.30 -5.35 -0.49
N VAL A 330 3.19 -5.28 0.52
CA VAL A 330 4.65 -5.29 0.32
C VAL A 330 5.09 -6.61 -0.33
N PHE A 331 4.62 -7.74 0.19
CA PHE A 331 4.97 -9.07 -0.34
C PHE A 331 4.59 -9.21 -1.82
N VAL A 332 3.37 -8.81 -2.18
CA VAL A 332 2.89 -8.90 -3.56
C VAL A 332 3.63 -7.92 -4.46
N ASN A 333 3.82 -6.65 -4.04
CA ASN A 333 4.54 -5.66 -4.85
C ASN A 333 5.98 -6.08 -5.10
N VAL A 334 6.72 -6.47 -4.07
CA VAL A 334 8.10 -6.93 -4.22
C VAL A 334 8.15 -8.21 -5.06
N GLY A 335 7.26 -9.18 -4.77
CA GLY A 335 7.17 -10.44 -5.49
C GLY A 335 6.97 -10.28 -7.00
N MET A 336 6.09 -9.34 -7.42
CA MET A 336 5.87 -9.09 -8.85
C MET A 336 7.06 -8.35 -9.50
N ASN A 337 7.76 -7.47 -8.78
CA ASN A 337 8.92 -6.76 -9.30
C ASN A 337 10.14 -7.68 -9.50
N ILE A 338 10.29 -8.71 -8.65
CA ILE A 338 11.37 -9.72 -8.79
C ILE A 338 10.95 -10.95 -9.61
N GLY A 339 9.69 -11.01 -10.07
CA GLY A 339 9.19 -12.06 -10.94
C GLY A 339 8.71 -13.35 -10.24
N VAL A 340 8.57 -13.35 -8.92
CA VAL A 340 8.03 -14.47 -8.13
C VAL A 340 6.50 -14.54 -8.18
N LEU A 341 5.85 -13.39 -8.43
CA LEU A 341 4.40 -13.27 -8.55
C LEU A 341 4.02 -12.63 -9.89
N PRO A 342 2.82 -12.90 -10.42
CA PRO A 342 2.32 -12.22 -11.61
C PRO A 342 2.10 -10.73 -11.34
N ILE A 343 2.11 -9.92 -12.40
CA ILE A 343 1.81 -8.48 -12.28
C ILE A 343 0.32 -8.31 -12.01
N ILE A 344 0.01 -7.71 -10.87
CA ILE A 344 -1.36 -7.56 -10.37
C ILE A 344 -1.75 -6.08 -10.27
N GLY A 345 -0.77 -5.16 -10.22
CA GLY A 345 -1.03 -3.72 -10.13
C GLY A 345 -1.26 -3.25 -8.69
N ILE A 346 -0.42 -3.66 -7.76
CA ILE A 346 -0.48 -3.27 -6.34
C ILE A 346 0.67 -2.30 -6.03
N THR A 347 0.33 -1.16 -5.44
CA THR A 347 1.29 -0.13 -5.02
C THR A 347 2.11 -0.57 -3.81
N LEU A 348 3.35 -0.09 -3.70
CA LEU A 348 4.21 -0.28 -2.54
C LEU A 348 3.84 0.76 -1.46
N PRO A 349 3.35 0.36 -0.27
CA PRO A 349 2.95 1.29 0.79
C PRO A 349 4.02 2.33 1.12
N PHE A 350 3.65 3.57 1.45
CA PHE A 350 4.54 4.72 1.76
C PHE A 350 5.42 5.22 0.61
N VAL A 351 5.74 4.39 -0.39
CA VAL A 351 6.77 4.68 -1.40
C VAL A 351 6.17 4.98 -2.77
N SER A 352 5.20 4.16 -3.23
CA SER A 352 4.56 4.36 -4.53
C SER A 352 3.86 5.71 -4.63
N TYR A 353 3.84 6.26 -5.84
CA TYR A 353 3.01 7.42 -6.13
C TYR A 353 1.53 7.01 -6.12
N GLY A 354 0.75 7.66 -5.27
CA GLY A 354 -0.69 7.41 -5.15
C GLY A 354 -1.27 8.14 -3.96
N GLY A 355 -2.07 9.20 -4.21
CA GLY A 355 -2.63 10.02 -3.13
C GLY A 355 -3.47 9.20 -2.16
N SER A 356 -4.41 8.41 -2.68
CA SER A 356 -5.32 7.61 -1.85
C SER A 356 -4.58 6.54 -1.05
N SER A 357 -3.68 5.78 -1.69
CA SER A 357 -2.91 4.71 -1.03
C SER A 357 -1.98 5.27 0.05
N LEU A 358 -1.28 6.39 -0.23
CA LEU A 358 -0.37 7.01 0.73
C LEU A 358 -1.12 7.53 1.97
N VAL A 359 -2.24 8.23 1.76
CA VAL A 359 -3.07 8.74 2.87
C VAL A 359 -3.63 7.57 3.69
N THR A 360 -4.10 6.52 3.04
CA THR A 360 -4.64 5.33 3.71
C THR A 360 -3.62 4.65 4.60
N VAL A 361 -2.39 4.44 4.12
CA VAL A 361 -1.36 3.78 4.95
C VAL A 361 -0.91 4.65 6.13
N TRP A 362 -0.95 5.99 6.00
CA TRP A 362 -0.74 6.89 7.13
C TRP A 362 -1.90 6.85 8.13
N ILE A 363 -3.16 6.75 7.67
CA ILE A 363 -4.32 6.51 8.57
C ILE A 363 -4.17 5.17 9.30
N MET A 364 -3.77 4.10 8.61
CA MET A 364 -3.48 2.81 9.24
C MET A 364 -2.40 2.93 10.31
N THR A 365 -1.32 3.67 10.04
CA THR A 365 -0.27 3.96 11.01
C THR A 365 -0.81 4.75 12.20
N GLY A 366 -1.65 5.75 11.95
CA GLY A 366 -2.34 6.53 13.00
C GLY A 366 -3.22 5.66 13.91
N LEU A 367 -3.93 4.68 13.35
CA LEU A 367 -4.72 3.71 14.13
C LEU A 367 -3.82 2.81 15.00
N VAL A 368 -2.67 2.36 14.48
CA VAL A 368 -1.69 1.58 15.25
C VAL A 368 -1.16 2.42 16.42
N LEU A 369 -0.75 3.67 16.16
CA LEU A 369 -0.28 4.61 17.18
C LEU A 369 -1.37 4.89 18.22
N ASN A 370 -2.61 5.08 17.78
CA ASN A 370 -3.76 5.32 18.63
C ASN A 370 -3.94 4.22 19.69
N VAL A 371 -3.93 2.95 19.26
CA VAL A 371 -4.01 1.81 20.19
C VAL A 371 -2.83 1.81 21.16
N GLY A 372 -1.62 2.15 20.68
CA GLY A 372 -0.42 2.26 21.52
C GLY A 372 -0.52 3.35 22.58
N LEU A 373 -1.02 4.52 22.19
CA LEU A 373 -1.16 5.68 23.08
C LEU A 373 -2.26 5.49 24.15
N HIS A 374 -3.38 4.87 23.78
CA HIS A 374 -4.53 4.71 24.66
C HIS A 374 -4.62 3.35 25.37
N ARG A 375 -3.55 2.54 25.31
CA ARG A 375 -3.50 1.18 25.90
C ARG A 375 -3.71 1.14 27.41
N THR A 376 -3.35 2.21 28.14
CA THR A 376 -3.42 2.31 29.60
C THR A 376 -4.76 2.78 30.16
N GLY A 377 -5.69 3.19 29.31
CA GLY A 377 -7.04 3.60 29.69
C GLY A 377 -7.98 2.42 29.96
N GLY A 378 -7.58 1.43 30.77
CA GLY A 378 -8.52 0.46 31.33
C GLY A 378 -9.57 1.17 32.18
N PRO A 379 -10.83 0.64 32.30
CA PRO A 379 -11.74 1.17 33.29
C PRO A 379 -11.04 1.07 34.65
N VAL A 380 -10.96 2.19 35.36
CA VAL A 380 -10.64 2.21 36.78
C VAL A 380 -11.52 1.14 37.41
N ARG A 381 -10.94 0.03 37.86
CA ARG A 381 -11.62 -0.89 38.75
C ARG A 381 -12.01 -0.03 39.94
N ARG A 382 -13.27 0.37 40.01
CA ARG A 382 -13.85 0.79 41.27
C ARG A 382 -13.68 -0.44 42.15
N SER A 383 -12.73 -0.37 43.07
CA SER A 383 -12.71 -1.19 44.27
C SER A 383 -13.91 -0.77 45.10
N GLY A 384 -15.07 -1.27 44.72
CA GLY A 384 -16.24 -1.29 45.58
C GLY A 384 -15.89 -2.29 46.65
N GLY A 385 -15.42 -1.78 47.79
CA GLY A 385 -15.42 -2.54 49.04
C GLY A 385 -16.82 -3.04 49.27
N TYR A 386 -17.01 -4.33 49.31
CA TYR A 386 -18.14 -4.94 50.03
C TYR A 386 -17.88 -4.67 51.48
N PRO A 387 -18.86 -4.12 52.24
CA PRO A 387 -18.81 -4.21 53.69
C PRO A 387 -18.95 -5.69 54.06
N ASP A 388 -18.02 -6.20 54.84
CA ASP A 388 -18.21 -7.42 55.58
C ASP A 388 -19.35 -7.20 56.55
N ASP A 389 -20.54 -7.72 56.26
CA ASP A 389 -21.60 -7.98 57.24
C ASP A 389 -21.28 -9.27 57.96
N ASN A 390 -20.51 -9.13 59.02
CA ASN A 390 -20.48 -10.08 60.13
C ASN A 390 -20.89 -9.26 61.37
N ASP A 391 -22.17 -9.37 61.74
CA ASP A 391 -22.66 -9.44 63.12
C ASP A 391 -24.04 -10.12 63.12
#